data_37d2171d85f815d4ae03f24ae77fff2b
#
_entry.id   37d2171d85f815d4ae03f24ae77fff2b
#
_cell.length_a   1.000
_cell.length_b   1.000
_cell.length_c   1.000
_cell.angle_alpha   90.00
_cell.angle_beta   90.00
_cell.angle_gamma   90.00
#
_symmetry.space_group_name_H-M   'P 1'
#
loop_
_entity.id
_entity.type
_entity.pdbx_description
1 polymer ?
#
loop_
_entity_poly.entity_id
_entity_poly.type
_entity_poly.pdbx_seq_one_letter_code
_entity_poly.pdbx_strand_id
1 'polypeptide(L)' 'MINDQYYSIEEVAKMLKVAYLTVYRWVQAKRLVALKAGKQYRIKKEDLDIFLNSYKKKI' A
#
# COMPACT_ATOMS: atom_id res chain seq x y z
N MET A 1 -15.67 -10.80 -13.47
CA MET A 1 -15.32 -10.68 -12.05
C MET A 1 -13.85 -10.44 -11.87
N ILE A 2 -13.51 -9.50 -11.06
CA ILE A 2 -12.11 -9.13 -10.84
C ILE A 2 -11.51 -10.00 -9.77
N ASN A 3 -10.35 -10.55 -10.05
CA ASN A 3 -9.65 -11.40 -9.11
C ASN A 3 -8.48 -10.69 -8.45
N ASP A 4 -8.34 -9.43 -8.72
CA ASP A 4 -7.26 -8.68 -8.12
C ASP A 4 -7.45 -8.58 -6.62
N GLN A 5 -6.36 -8.67 -5.91
CA GLN A 5 -6.38 -8.47 -4.47
C GLN A 5 -6.06 -7.03 -4.15
N TYR A 6 -6.85 -6.48 -3.28
CA TYR A 6 -6.67 -5.11 -2.83
C TYR A 6 -6.57 -5.10 -1.31
N TYR A 7 -5.73 -4.22 -0.81
CA TYR A 7 -5.56 -4.06 0.63
C TYR A 7 -5.90 -2.65 1.02
N SER A 8 -6.47 -2.50 2.21
CA SER A 8 -6.66 -1.18 2.77
C SER A 8 -5.35 -0.70 3.38
N ILE A 9 -5.30 0.59 3.70
CA ILE A 9 -4.12 1.13 4.37
C ILE A 9 -3.92 0.42 5.70
N GLU A 10 -5.01 0.17 6.40
CA GLU A 10 -4.94 -0.50 7.69
C GLU A 10 -4.35 -1.90 7.55
N GLU A 11 -4.77 -2.61 6.53
CA GLU A 11 -4.26 -3.96 6.29
C GLU A 11 -2.77 -3.93 5.97
N VAL A 12 -2.35 -3.00 5.14
CA VAL A 12 -0.94 -2.90 4.80
C VAL A 12 -0.12 -2.54 6.04
N ALA A 13 -0.64 -1.64 6.85
CA ALA A 13 0.06 -1.27 8.07
C ALA A 13 0.27 -2.47 8.97
N LYS A 14 -0.75 -3.31 9.10
CA LYS A 14 -0.63 -4.51 9.93
C LYS A 14 0.35 -5.50 9.32
N MET A 15 0.30 -5.66 8.02
CA MET A 15 1.20 -6.60 7.35
C MET A 15 2.64 -6.21 7.53
N LEU A 16 2.93 -4.93 7.48
CA LEU A 16 4.30 -4.43 7.57
C LEU A 16 4.66 -4.05 9.00
N LYS A 17 3.70 -4.13 9.90
CA LYS A 17 3.92 -3.81 11.32
C LYS A 17 4.40 -2.38 11.50
N VAL A 18 3.74 -1.48 10.82
CA VAL A 18 4.00 -0.05 10.94
C VAL A 18 2.71 0.65 11.28
N ALA A 19 2.81 1.92 11.64
CA ALA A 19 1.64 2.70 11.99
C ALA A 19 0.81 3.00 10.74
N TYR A 20 -0.49 3.14 10.94
CA TYR A 20 -1.39 3.51 9.87
C TYR A 20 -0.93 4.80 9.19
N LEU A 21 -0.55 5.78 9.98
CA LEU A 21 -0.14 7.07 9.46
C LEU A 21 1.08 6.93 8.55
N THR A 22 1.95 6.00 8.86
CA THR A 22 3.13 5.77 8.04
C THR A 22 2.73 5.37 6.62
N VAL A 23 1.84 4.40 6.51
CA VAL A 23 1.38 3.96 5.20
C VAL A 23 0.62 5.07 4.50
N TYR A 24 -0.21 5.78 5.26
CA TYR A 24 -0.97 6.88 4.69
C TYR A 24 -0.04 7.92 4.06
N ARG A 25 1.05 8.23 4.75
CA ARG A 25 2.01 9.20 4.24
C ARG A 25 2.70 8.70 2.97
N TRP A 26 2.98 7.42 2.90
CA TRP A 26 3.55 6.86 1.69
C TRP A 26 2.61 7.05 0.51
N VAL A 27 1.32 6.86 0.74
CA VAL A 27 0.32 7.03 -0.31
C VAL A 27 0.23 8.49 -0.70
N GLN A 28 0.23 9.39 0.28
CA GLN A 28 0.13 10.82 0.01
C GLN A 28 1.34 11.33 -0.75
N ALA A 29 2.49 10.78 -0.46
CA ALA A 29 3.73 11.18 -1.13
C ALA A 29 3.91 10.50 -2.48
N LYS A 30 2.93 9.69 -2.88
CA LYS A 30 2.98 8.99 -4.16
C LYS A 30 4.10 7.98 -4.24
N ARG A 31 4.56 7.51 -3.11
CA ARG A 31 5.58 6.47 -3.08
C ARG A 31 4.95 5.10 -3.17
N LEU A 32 3.77 4.96 -2.61
CA LEU A 32 2.99 3.73 -2.69
C LEU A 32 1.75 4.03 -3.49
N VAL A 33 1.62 3.38 -4.62
CA VAL A 33 0.49 3.61 -5.51
C VAL A 33 -0.78 3.05 -4.87
N ALA A 34 -1.82 3.84 -4.88
CA ALA A 34 -3.10 3.42 -4.33
C ALA A 34 -4.23 4.03 -5.14
N LEU A 35 -5.31 3.29 -5.23
CA LEU A 35 -6.54 3.79 -5.83
C LEU A 35 -7.40 4.39 -4.74
N LYS A 36 -8.06 5.47 -5.06
CA LYS A 36 -9.02 6.03 -4.12
C LYS A 36 -10.42 5.61 -4.53
N ALA A 37 -11.04 4.81 -3.71
CA ALA A 37 -12.39 4.32 -3.97
C ALA A 37 -13.32 4.95 -2.96
N GLY A 38 -14.04 5.99 -3.39
CA GLY A 38 -14.87 6.73 -2.46
C GLY A 38 -13.99 7.45 -1.46
N LYS A 39 -14.16 7.13 -0.20
CA LYS A 39 -13.39 7.74 0.87
C LYS A 39 -12.25 6.86 1.36
N GLN A 40 -12.03 5.77 0.68
CA GLN A 40 -11.02 4.82 1.13
C GLN A 40 -9.98 4.59 0.06
N TYR A 41 -8.80 4.22 0.50
CA TYR A 41 -7.75 3.84 -0.42
C TYR A 41 -7.69 2.34 -0.55
N ARG A 42 -7.35 1.88 -1.75
CA ARG A 42 -7.16 0.47 -2.04
C ARG A 42 -5.82 0.31 -2.71
N ILE A 43 -5.02 -0.59 -2.16
CA ILE A 43 -3.67 -0.81 -2.65
C ILE A 43 -3.64 -2.18 -3.32
N LYS A 44 -3.29 -2.19 -4.58
CA LYS A 44 -3.20 -3.42 -5.33
C LYS A 44 -2.00 -4.23 -4.85
N LYS A 45 -2.19 -5.53 -4.77
CA LYS A 45 -1.10 -6.40 -4.33
C LYS A 45 0.14 -6.18 -5.18
N GLU A 46 -0.04 -6.06 -6.47
CA GLU A 46 1.05 -5.83 -7.41
C GLU A 46 1.84 -4.58 -7.06
N ASP A 47 1.12 -3.51 -6.78
CA ASP A 47 1.76 -2.25 -6.46
C ASP A 47 2.47 -2.31 -5.12
N LEU A 48 1.90 -3.03 -4.19
CA LEU A 48 2.54 -3.23 -2.90
C LEU A 48 3.85 -4.00 -3.07
N ASP A 49 3.83 -5.02 -3.89
CA ASP A 49 5.03 -5.81 -4.14
C ASP A 49 6.15 -4.96 -4.73
N ILE A 50 5.78 -4.10 -5.67
CA ILE A 50 6.76 -3.22 -6.30
C ILE A 50 7.36 -2.28 -5.27
N PHE A 51 6.52 -1.74 -4.41
CA PHE A 51 6.98 -0.84 -3.36
C PHE A 51 7.95 -1.54 -2.42
N LEU A 52 7.60 -2.74 -2.01
CA LEU A 52 8.44 -3.50 -1.08
C LEU A 52 9.77 -3.90 -1.71
N ASN A 53 9.75 -4.23 -2.98
CA ASN A 53 10.98 -4.56 -3.67
C ASN A 53 11.93 -3.38 -3.71
N SER A 54 11.37 -2.20 -3.86
CA SER A 54 12.16 -0.99 -3.87
C SER A 54 12.87 -0.81 -2.52
N TYR A 55 12.15 -1.09 -1.45
CA TYR A 55 12.75 -1.00 -0.12
C TYR A 55 13.81 -2.04 0.12
N LYS A 56 13.59 -3.22 -0.39
CA LYS A 56 14.54 -4.32 -0.18
C LYS A 56 15.91 -4.01 -0.74
N LYS A 57 15.96 -3.20 -1.75
CA LYS A 57 17.23 -2.89 -2.39
C LYS A 57 18.15 -2.08 -1.50
N LYS A 58 17.64 -1.59 -0.42
CA LYS A 58 18.43 -0.74 0.46
C LYS A 58 19.42 -1.50 1.31
N ILE A 59 19.30 -2.74 1.39
CA ILE A 59 20.16 -3.54 2.27
C ILE A 59 21.60 -3.50 1.86
#